data_76483a1fda130ff38d15881797ba1f40
#
_entry.id   76483a1fda130ff38d15881797ba1f40
#
_cell.length_a   1.000
_cell.length_b   1.000
_cell.length_c   1.000
_cell.angle_alpha   90.00
_cell.angle_beta   90.00
_cell.angle_gamma   90.00
#
_symmetry.space_group_name_H-M   'P 1'
#
loop_
_entity.id
_entity.type
_entity.pdbx_description
1 polymer ?
#
loop_
_entity_poly.entity_id
_entity_poly.type
_entity_poly.pdbx_seq_one_letter_code
_entity_poly.pdbx_strand_id
1 'polypeptide(L)'
;PHNYSPDLYRRYSTYCRNYDGNSLFKIASGASDYDYNWTKVLMDRVGGRMHGLSLHYYTVSGWNGSKGSATQFSKDDYYWTLGKCREIEDVIKKHCTIMDEYDPQKNVALMLDEWGTWWDTEPGTNPGHLYQQNTLRDAFVASLSFDIFHKYTDRLKMANIAQIVNVLQSMILTSGKNMVLTPTYYVFKMYNVHQDATYIPLELNCDMMDVRDNRRIPMVSATASKDPNGKIHISMSNVDADNAQEVTINLSGTKAKKAVGEILTSTNLTDYNSFENPDNVKPVPFKEVKINKDILKIKLPAKSIVTIELQ
;
A
#
# COMPACT_ATOMS: atom_id res chain seq x y z
N PRO A 1 -1.83 -8.93 26.11
CA PRO A 1 -1.46 -9.71 24.93
C PRO A 1 -0.66 -10.95 25.25
N HIS A 2 0.37 -10.88 26.10
CA HIS A 2 1.31 -11.98 26.36
C HIS A 2 0.69 -13.26 26.92
N ASN A 3 -0.38 -13.15 27.71
CA ASN A 3 -1.05 -14.29 28.31
C ASN A 3 -2.26 -14.76 27.50
N TYR A 4 -2.90 -13.84 26.77
CA TYR A 4 -4.12 -14.10 26.04
C TYR A 4 -3.86 -14.78 24.68
N SER A 5 -3.04 -14.16 23.83
CA SER A 5 -2.91 -14.59 22.43
C SER A 5 -2.26 -15.96 22.23
N PRO A 6 -1.08 -16.25 22.83
CA PRO A 6 -0.42 -17.52 22.55
C PRO A 6 -1.24 -18.72 23.05
N ASP A 7 -1.80 -18.63 24.26
CA ASP A 7 -2.52 -19.74 24.89
C ASP A 7 -3.88 -19.96 24.22
N LEU A 8 -4.60 -18.89 23.88
CA LEU A 8 -5.85 -19.03 23.13
C LEU A 8 -5.62 -19.53 21.72
N TYR A 9 -4.64 -18.96 20.99
CA TYR A 9 -4.29 -19.43 19.66
C TYR A 9 -3.96 -20.93 19.68
N ARG A 10 -3.10 -21.38 20.61
CA ARG A 10 -2.74 -22.79 20.76
C ARG A 10 -3.95 -23.66 21.01
N ARG A 11 -4.85 -23.23 21.90
CA ARG A 11 -6.08 -23.96 22.24
C ARG A 11 -7.01 -24.07 21.03
N TYR A 12 -7.39 -22.95 20.43
CA TYR A 12 -8.38 -22.96 19.34
C TYR A 12 -7.83 -23.55 18.04
N SER A 13 -6.58 -23.30 17.71
CA SER A 13 -5.95 -23.88 16.50
C SER A 13 -5.90 -25.40 16.51
N THR A 14 -5.97 -26.03 17.71
CA THR A 14 -6.04 -27.49 17.86
C THR A 14 -7.35 -28.07 17.32
N TYR A 15 -8.45 -27.31 17.37
CA TYR A 15 -9.75 -27.74 16.85
C TYR A 15 -9.93 -27.46 15.36
N CYS A 16 -9.06 -26.65 14.76
CA CYS A 16 -9.11 -26.38 13.33
C CYS A 16 -8.53 -27.56 12.56
N ARG A 17 -9.38 -28.26 11.80
CA ARG A 17 -9.01 -29.47 11.04
C ARG A 17 -9.02 -29.20 9.54
N ASN A 18 -8.15 -29.91 8.83
CA ASN A 18 -8.18 -29.96 7.38
C ASN A 18 -9.25 -30.94 6.92
N TYR A 19 -9.97 -30.61 5.84
CA TYR A 19 -11.00 -31.44 5.24
C TYR A 19 -10.77 -31.57 3.73
N ASP A 20 -11.16 -32.72 3.17
CA ASP A 20 -11.17 -32.96 1.72
C ASP A 20 -9.84 -32.66 1.00
N GLY A 21 -8.73 -32.93 1.65
CA GLY A 21 -7.40 -32.66 1.10
C GLY A 21 -6.96 -31.20 1.15
N ASN A 22 -7.82 -30.30 1.64
CA ASN A 22 -7.48 -28.89 1.80
C ASN A 22 -6.77 -28.62 3.14
N SER A 23 -5.67 -27.90 3.10
CA SER A 23 -4.94 -27.46 4.28
C SER A 23 -5.31 -26.04 4.64
N LEU A 24 -5.68 -25.82 5.90
CA LEU A 24 -5.93 -24.48 6.43
C LEU A 24 -4.62 -23.70 6.54
N PHE A 25 -4.59 -22.49 6.03
CA PHE A 25 -3.55 -21.54 6.33
C PHE A 25 -3.96 -20.76 7.59
N LYS A 26 -3.31 -21.05 8.72
CA LYS A 26 -3.68 -20.54 10.04
C LYS A 26 -2.89 -19.28 10.35
N ILE A 27 -3.59 -18.16 10.51
CA ILE A 27 -3.00 -16.85 10.86
C ILE A 27 -3.31 -16.57 12.32
N ALA A 28 -2.30 -16.24 13.11
CA ALA A 28 -2.48 -15.76 14.47
C ALA A 28 -2.75 -14.26 14.48
N SER A 29 -3.65 -13.80 15.35
CA SER A 29 -3.87 -12.37 15.58
C SER A 29 -2.58 -11.72 16.10
N GLY A 30 -2.08 -10.74 15.38
CA GLY A 30 -0.80 -10.10 15.63
C GLY A 30 -0.91 -8.70 16.22
N ALA A 31 0.15 -7.94 16.06
CA ALA A 31 0.32 -6.62 16.60
C ALA A 31 -0.45 -5.55 15.82
N SER A 32 -0.72 -4.43 16.50
CA SER A 32 -1.00 -3.16 15.85
C SER A 32 0.20 -2.24 15.98
N ASP A 33 0.58 -1.59 14.88
CA ASP A 33 1.66 -0.61 14.81
C ASP A 33 3.00 -1.13 15.42
N TYR A 34 3.44 -0.51 16.48
CA TYR A 34 4.76 -0.68 17.09
C TYR A 34 4.80 -1.68 18.26
N ASP A 35 3.77 -2.49 18.48
CA ASP A 35 3.80 -3.51 19.56
C ASP A 35 4.68 -4.71 19.16
N TYR A 36 5.95 -4.47 19.05
CA TYR A 36 6.97 -5.47 18.72
C TYR A 36 7.04 -6.62 19.73
N ASN A 37 6.68 -6.35 21.00
CA ASN A 37 6.66 -7.38 22.03
C ASN A 37 5.54 -8.41 21.76
N TRP A 38 4.42 -8.02 21.17
CA TRP A 38 3.39 -8.95 20.74
C TRP A 38 3.94 -9.99 19.75
N THR A 39 4.61 -9.52 18.69
CA THR A 39 5.24 -10.39 17.70
C THR A 39 6.28 -11.32 18.33
N LYS A 40 7.16 -10.79 19.18
CA LYS A 40 8.16 -11.58 19.88
C LYS A 40 7.55 -12.72 20.70
N VAL A 41 6.53 -12.43 21.51
CA VAL A 41 5.87 -13.40 22.38
C VAL A 41 5.15 -14.49 21.57
N LEU A 42 4.49 -14.11 20.46
CA LEU A 42 3.81 -15.11 19.61
C LEU A 42 4.80 -16.00 18.86
N MET A 43 5.86 -15.43 18.30
CA MET A 43 6.89 -16.21 17.62
C MET A 43 7.58 -17.19 18.57
N ASP A 44 7.92 -16.74 19.79
CA ASP A 44 8.54 -17.59 20.83
C ASP A 44 7.64 -18.75 21.24
N ARG A 45 6.36 -18.50 21.51
CA ARG A 45 5.47 -19.49 22.13
C ARG A 45 4.71 -20.37 21.15
N VAL A 46 4.35 -19.87 19.98
CA VAL A 46 3.48 -20.56 19.02
C VAL A 46 3.92 -20.45 17.56
N GLY A 47 5.09 -19.88 17.27
CA GLY A 47 5.60 -19.70 15.91
C GLY A 47 5.53 -20.97 15.05
N GLY A 48 5.95 -22.12 15.58
CA GLY A 48 5.90 -23.40 14.88
C GLY A 48 4.48 -23.99 14.67
N ARG A 49 3.42 -23.29 15.07
CA ARG A 49 2.00 -23.75 14.98
C ARG A 49 1.15 -22.87 14.07
N MET A 50 1.70 -21.77 13.59
CA MET A 50 1.00 -20.83 12.68
C MET A 50 1.70 -20.77 11.32
N HIS A 51 0.95 -20.43 10.30
CA HIS A 51 1.46 -20.21 8.95
C HIS A 51 1.67 -18.71 8.67
N GLY A 52 0.97 -17.86 9.41
CA GLY A 52 1.10 -16.41 9.32
C GLY A 52 0.84 -15.71 10.65
N LEU A 53 1.38 -14.52 10.77
CA LEU A 53 1.18 -13.59 11.87
C LEU A 53 0.61 -12.29 11.32
N SER A 54 -0.53 -11.84 11.88
CA SER A 54 -1.21 -10.61 11.47
C SER A 54 -0.44 -9.37 11.93
N LEU A 55 -0.57 -8.29 11.18
CA LEU A 55 -0.09 -6.95 11.52
C LEU A 55 -1.10 -5.92 11.00
N HIS A 56 -1.39 -4.88 11.80
CA HIS A 56 -2.18 -3.73 11.38
C HIS A 56 -1.34 -2.46 11.40
N TYR A 57 -1.55 -1.58 10.44
CA TYR A 57 -0.99 -0.24 10.42
C TYR A 57 -1.91 0.76 9.75
N TYR A 58 -2.29 1.83 10.46
CA TYR A 58 -3.08 2.91 9.89
C TYR A 58 -2.29 4.21 9.76
N THR A 59 -2.42 4.84 8.61
CA THR A 59 -2.00 6.22 8.38
C THR A 59 -3.06 7.13 9.00
N VAL A 60 -2.83 7.53 10.24
CA VAL A 60 -3.76 8.27 11.08
C VAL A 60 -3.03 9.34 11.89
N SER A 61 -3.67 10.48 12.13
CA SER A 61 -3.09 11.59 12.91
C SER A 61 -2.95 11.27 14.39
N GLY A 62 -3.78 10.37 14.91
CA GLY A 62 -3.79 9.91 16.29
C GLY A 62 -5.07 9.13 16.59
N TRP A 63 -5.07 8.43 17.71
CA TRP A 63 -6.21 7.61 18.11
C TRP A 63 -7.27 8.38 18.94
N ASN A 64 -6.88 9.55 19.48
CA ASN A 64 -7.75 10.40 20.27
C ASN A 64 -8.09 11.70 19.51
N GLY A 65 -9.35 12.14 19.58
CA GLY A 65 -9.81 13.36 18.94
C GLY A 65 -10.08 13.22 17.43
N SER A 66 -10.15 14.35 16.74
CA SER A 66 -10.34 14.40 15.29
C SER A 66 -9.11 13.85 14.55
N LYS A 67 -9.37 13.09 13.50
CA LYS A 67 -8.36 12.54 12.60
C LYS A 67 -8.14 13.40 11.35
N GLY A 68 -8.93 14.46 11.22
CA GLY A 68 -8.93 15.35 10.06
C GLY A 68 -9.93 14.92 8.98
N SER A 69 -10.25 15.87 8.10
CA SER A 69 -11.21 15.63 7.01
C SER A 69 -10.59 14.77 5.90
N ALA A 70 -11.41 13.87 5.35
CA ALA A 70 -11.04 13.10 4.18
C ALA A 70 -10.89 13.97 2.93
N THR A 71 -11.70 15.03 2.79
CA THR A 71 -11.81 15.83 1.57
C THR A 71 -11.33 17.28 1.71
N GLN A 72 -11.20 17.80 2.95
CA GLN A 72 -10.77 19.18 3.21
C GLN A 72 -9.45 19.19 3.98
N PHE A 73 -8.36 19.33 3.28
CA PHE A 73 -7.02 19.34 3.84
C PHE A 73 -6.08 20.26 3.05
N SER A 74 -5.04 20.73 3.70
CA SER A 74 -4.01 21.55 3.08
C SER A 74 -2.96 20.72 2.34
N LYS A 75 -2.13 21.37 1.53
CA LYS A 75 -0.96 20.74 0.91
C LYS A 75 0.04 20.22 1.97
N ASP A 76 0.17 20.92 3.09
CA ASP A 76 0.99 20.47 4.21
C ASP A 76 0.43 19.18 4.87
N ASP A 77 -0.89 19.06 5.01
CA ASP A 77 -1.54 17.83 5.48
C ASP A 77 -1.33 16.67 4.51
N TYR A 78 -1.35 16.93 3.20
CA TYR A 78 -1.03 15.93 2.19
C TYR A 78 0.39 15.38 2.40
N TYR A 79 1.40 16.24 2.44
CA TYR A 79 2.78 15.80 2.63
C TYR A 79 3.01 15.11 3.98
N TRP A 80 2.39 15.62 5.03
CA TRP A 80 2.42 14.97 6.34
C TRP A 80 1.84 13.55 6.28
N THR A 81 0.72 13.37 5.58
CA THR A 81 0.08 12.07 5.40
C THR A 81 1.03 11.09 4.70
N LEU A 82 1.72 11.52 3.64
CA LEU A 82 2.68 10.67 2.94
C LEU A 82 3.89 10.32 3.82
N GLY A 83 4.37 11.27 4.60
CA GLY A 83 5.42 11.00 5.61
C GLY A 83 4.98 9.97 6.64
N LYS A 84 3.75 10.11 7.17
CA LYS A 84 3.17 9.15 8.12
C LYS A 84 2.94 7.77 7.48
N CYS A 85 2.46 7.71 6.26
CA CYS A 85 2.30 6.47 5.51
C CYS A 85 3.62 5.68 5.42
N ARG A 86 4.72 6.36 5.15
CA ARG A 86 6.03 5.72 4.97
C ARG A 86 6.61 5.07 6.24
N GLU A 87 6.15 5.46 7.42
CA GLU A 87 6.56 4.80 8.67
C GLU A 87 6.22 3.29 8.69
N ILE A 88 5.28 2.85 7.84
CA ILE A 88 4.94 1.43 7.69
C ILE A 88 6.16 0.59 7.28
N GLU A 89 7.15 1.17 6.58
CA GLU A 89 8.38 0.48 6.20
C GLU A 89 9.19 0.07 7.43
N ASP A 90 9.36 0.99 8.39
CA ASP A 90 10.08 0.72 9.65
C ASP A 90 9.32 -0.30 10.51
N VAL A 91 8.00 -0.20 10.54
CA VAL A 91 7.14 -1.16 11.26
C VAL A 91 7.31 -2.57 10.68
N ILE A 92 7.13 -2.75 9.37
CA ILE A 92 7.30 -4.04 8.69
C ILE A 92 8.72 -4.59 8.91
N LYS A 93 9.74 -3.77 8.68
CA LYS A 93 11.14 -4.15 8.83
C LYS A 93 11.43 -4.67 10.24
N LYS A 94 10.95 -3.98 11.28
CA LYS A 94 11.19 -4.37 12.67
C LYS A 94 10.46 -5.65 13.04
N HIS A 95 9.21 -5.83 12.64
CA HIS A 95 8.48 -7.09 12.84
C HIS A 95 9.15 -8.24 12.10
N CYS A 96 9.56 -8.06 10.84
CA CYS A 96 10.31 -9.07 10.08
C CYS A 96 11.63 -9.45 10.78
N THR A 97 12.38 -8.46 11.28
CA THR A 97 13.64 -8.72 12.02
C THR A 97 13.40 -9.61 13.24
N ILE A 98 12.35 -9.33 14.02
CA ILE A 98 11.99 -10.16 15.16
C ILE A 98 11.57 -11.57 14.71
N MET A 99 10.77 -11.67 13.67
CA MET A 99 10.35 -12.98 13.13
C MET A 99 11.54 -13.80 12.64
N ASP A 100 12.55 -13.16 12.02
CA ASP A 100 13.76 -13.82 11.51
C ASP A 100 14.63 -14.42 12.66
N GLU A 101 14.57 -13.86 13.89
CA GLU A 101 15.24 -14.44 15.06
C GLU A 101 14.68 -15.81 15.46
N TYR A 102 13.39 -16.06 15.23
CA TYR A 102 12.68 -17.30 15.61
C TYR A 102 12.45 -18.25 14.42
N ASP A 103 12.37 -17.71 13.22
CA ASP A 103 12.08 -18.44 11.97
C ASP A 103 12.94 -17.90 10.83
N PRO A 104 14.25 -18.19 10.83
CA PRO A 104 15.16 -17.70 9.78
C PRO A 104 14.87 -18.27 8.39
N GLN A 105 14.14 -19.39 8.28
CA GLN A 105 13.68 -19.95 7.01
C GLN A 105 12.44 -19.28 6.46
N LYS A 106 11.84 -18.32 7.18
CA LYS A 106 10.67 -17.55 6.78
C LYS A 106 9.44 -18.41 6.45
N ASN A 107 9.22 -19.50 7.23
CA ASN A 107 8.05 -20.35 7.11
C ASN A 107 6.77 -19.68 7.58
N VAL A 108 6.88 -18.76 8.57
CA VAL A 108 5.76 -17.97 9.08
C VAL A 108 5.68 -16.67 8.29
N ALA A 109 4.62 -16.49 7.52
CA ALA A 109 4.40 -15.27 6.76
C ALA A 109 3.97 -14.10 7.66
N LEU A 110 4.37 -12.88 7.31
CA LEU A 110 3.75 -11.67 7.83
C LEU A 110 2.51 -11.35 6.98
N MET A 111 1.38 -11.08 7.63
CA MET A 111 0.10 -10.76 7.02
C MET A 111 -0.32 -9.36 7.47
N LEU A 112 -0.13 -8.36 6.64
CA LEU A 112 -0.61 -7.01 6.90
C LEU A 112 -2.11 -6.97 6.54
N ASP A 113 -2.94 -7.51 7.39
CA ASP A 113 -4.35 -7.78 7.10
C ASP A 113 -5.27 -6.59 7.34
N GLU A 114 -4.74 -5.48 7.91
CA GLU A 114 -5.39 -4.16 7.89
C GLU A 114 -4.36 -3.04 7.71
N TRP A 115 -4.57 -2.19 6.70
CA TRP A 115 -3.80 -0.96 6.48
C TRP A 115 -4.63 0.07 5.71
N GLY A 116 -4.20 1.33 5.74
CA GLY A 116 -4.83 2.41 4.98
C GLY A 116 -4.92 3.70 5.77
N THR A 117 -5.68 4.66 5.26
CA THR A 117 -5.97 5.93 5.91
C THR A 117 -7.19 5.83 6.81
N TRP A 118 -7.17 6.59 7.89
CA TRP A 118 -8.32 6.72 8.79
C TRP A 118 -8.57 8.19 9.09
N TRP A 119 -9.66 8.72 8.50
CA TRP A 119 -10.11 10.09 8.69
C TRP A 119 -11.37 10.14 9.55
N ASP A 120 -11.80 11.35 9.89
CA ASP A 120 -13.13 11.55 10.47
C ASP A 120 -14.20 11.08 9.48
N THR A 121 -15.29 10.52 9.99
CA THR A 121 -16.40 10.09 9.15
C THR A 121 -17.05 11.28 8.45
N GLU A 122 -17.57 11.05 7.26
CA GLU A 122 -18.24 12.10 6.50
C GLU A 122 -19.43 12.70 7.28
N PRO A 123 -19.56 14.03 7.26
CA PRO A 123 -20.67 14.71 7.95
C PRO A 123 -22.03 14.15 7.54
N GLY A 124 -22.92 13.96 8.52
CA GLY A 124 -24.27 13.43 8.30
C GLY A 124 -24.36 11.90 8.22
N THR A 125 -23.22 11.18 8.31
CA THR A 125 -23.21 9.72 8.37
C THR A 125 -23.11 9.23 9.83
N ASN A 126 -23.43 7.94 10.05
CA ASN A 126 -23.25 7.34 11.38
C ASN A 126 -21.76 7.13 11.67
N PRO A 127 -21.20 7.76 12.73
CA PRO A 127 -19.78 7.64 13.05
C PRO A 127 -19.30 6.20 13.28
N GLY A 128 -20.18 5.31 13.75
CA GLY A 128 -19.87 3.91 13.99
C GLY A 128 -19.68 3.08 12.69
N HIS A 129 -20.09 3.62 11.55
CA HIS A 129 -19.90 2.96 10.25
C HIS A 129 -18.57 3.32 9.59
N LEU A 130 -17.81 4.27 10.11
CA LEU A 130 -16.49 4.68 9.64
C LEU A 130 -16.46 5.04 8.14
N TYR A 131 -17.55 5.61 7.63
CA TYR A 131 -17.64 6.03 6.23
C TYR A 131 -16.83 7.31 6.01
N GLN A 132 -15.88 7.26 5.12
CA GLN A 132 -15.07 8.40 4.67
C GLN A 132 -14.93 8.40 3.15
N GLN A 133 -14.74 9.58 2.56
CA GLN A 133 -14.34 9.71 1.17
C GLN A 133 -12.86 9.34 0.97
N ASN A 134 -12.52 9.03 -0.28
CA ASN A 134 -11.15 8.73 -0.70
C ASN A 134 -10.76 9.67 -1.83
N THR A 135 -9.71 10.44 -1.63
CA THR A 135 -9.21 11.44 -2.58
C THR A 135 -7.96 10.95 -3.32
N LEU A 136 -7.38 11.81 -4.16
CA LEU A 136 -6.07 11.54 -4.76
C LEU A 136 -4.97 11.35 -3.69
N ARG A 137 -5.06 11.99 -2.50
CA ARG A 137 -4.17 11.76 -1.36
C ARG A 137 -4.17 10.28 -0.93
N ASP A 138 -5.35 9.67 -0.83
CA ASP A 138 -5.48 8.27 -0.42
C ASP A 138 -4.94 7.32 -1.50
N ALA A 139 -5.06 7.67 -2.78
CA ALA A 139 -4.40 6.95 -3.87
C ALA A 139 -2.87 6.95 -3.71
N PHE A 140 -2.26 8.06 -3.31
CA PHE A 140 -0.83 8.10 -3.00
C PHE A 140 -0.46 7.25 -1.80
N VAL A 141 -1.26 7.23 -0.75
CA VAL A 141 -1.03 6.32 0.38
C VAL A 141 -1.02 4.88 -0.10
N ALA A 142 -1.95 4.48 -0.98
CA ALA A 142 -1.97 3.13 -1.53
C ALA A 142 -0.73 2.83 -2.39
N SER A 143 -0.34 3.73 -3.31
CA SER A 143 0.80 3.49 -4.20
C SER A 143 2.13 3.41 -3.44
N LEU A 144 2.37 4.33 -2.49
CA LEU A 144 3.58 4.32 -1.66
C LEU A 144 3.65 3.08 -0.77
N SER A 145 2.51 2.64 -0.24
CA SER A 145 2.43 1.41 0.54
C SER A 145 2.80 0.18 -0.30
N PHE A 146 2.28 0.06 -1.51
CA PHE A 146 2.64 -1.05 -2.41
C PHE A 146 4.13 -1.05 -2.78
N ASP A 147 4.71 0.12 -3.07
CA ASP A 147 6.13 0.24 -3.36
C ASP A 147 7.00 -0.28 -2.19
N ILE A 148 6.52 -0.07 -0.95
CA ILE A 148 7.16 -0.61 0.25
C ILE A 148 6.91 -2.12 0.38
N PHE A 149 5.67 -2.59 0.24
CA PHE A 149 5.31 -4.00 0.43
C PHE A 149 6.09 -4.92 -0.50
N HIS A 150 6.31 -4.51 -1.73
CA HIS A 150 7.06 -5.28 -2.72
C HIS A 150 8.52 -5.55 -2.32
N LYS A 151 9.11 -4.71 -1.47
CA LYS A 151 10.48 -4.93 -0.95
C LYS A 151 10.57 -6.07 0.06
N TYR A 152 9.44 -6.45 0.68
CA TYR A 152 9.38 -7.42 1.77
C TYR A 152 8.66 -8.72 1.40
N THR A 153 8.49 -9.00 0.11
CA THR A 153 7.73 -10.15 -0.39
C THR A 153 8.31 -11.52 0.00
N ASP A 154 9.53 -11.56 0.51
CA ASP A 154 10.12 -12.77 1.09
C ASP A 154 9.39 -13.20 2.38
N ARG A 155 8.84 -12.26 3.16
CA ARG A 155 8.07 -12.53 4.38
C ARG A 155 6.64 -11.99 4.34
N LEU A 156 6.39 -10.79 3.80
CA LEU A 156 5.07 -10.21 3.65
C LEU A 156 4.33 -10.87 2.48
N LYS A 157 3.31 -11.69 2.77
CA LYS A 157 2.59 -12.48 1.75
C LYS A 157 1.19 -11.98 1.45
N MET A 158 0.65 -11.10 2.28
CA MET A 158 -0.68 -10.53 2.10
C MET A 158 -0.74 -9.12 2.68
N ALA A 159 -1.41 -8.21 1.99
CA ALA A 159 -1.67 -6.86 2.46
C ALA A 159 -3.10 -6.45 2.07
N ASN A 160 -4.01 -6.38 3.04
CA ASN A 160 -5.44 -6.09 2.82
C ASN A 160 -5.75 -4.65 3.21
N ILE A 161 -6.25 -3.88 2.25
CA ILE A 161 -6.74 -2.52 2.54
C ILE A 161 -7.95 -2.57 3.47
N ALA A 162 -8.06 -1.64 4.37
CA ALA A 162 -9.23 -1.47 5.20
C ALA A 162 -10.09 -0.29 4.68
N GLN A 163 -11.23 -0.58 3.95
CA GLN A 163 -11.72 -1.92 3.60
C GLN A 163 -12.18 -1.94 2.13
N ILE A 164 -12.94 -2.96 1.70
CA ILE A 164 -13.35 -3.06 0.29
C ILE A 164 -14.48 -2.07 -0.02
N VAL A 165 -15.51 -1.99 0.83
CA VAL A 165 -16.74 -1.22 0.57
C VAL A 165 -17.11 -0.34 1.77
N ASN A 166 -17.32 0.94 1.52
CA ASN A 166 -17.94 1.95 2.41
C ASN A 166 -17.23 2.21 3.75
N VAL A 167 -16.13 1.56 4.06
CA VAL A 167 -15.47 1.68 5.37
C VAL A 167 -14.02 2.12 5.18
N LEU A 168 -13.63 3.19 5.87
CA LEU A 168 -12.26 3.72 5.86
C LEU A 168 -11.74 3.98 4.44
N GLN A 169 -10.50 3.59 4.13
CA GLN A 169 -9.93 3.72 2.77
C GLN A 169 -10.51 2.66 1.83
N SER A 170 -11.82 2.75 1.56
CA SER A 170 -12.50 1.76 0.73
C SER A 170 -12.20 1.91 -0.76
N MET A 171 -12.20 0.78 -1.46
CA MET A 171 -12.07 0.75 -2.91
C MET A 171 -13.37 1.14 -3.62
N ILE A 172 -14.50 0.82 -3.01
CA ILE A 172 -15.84 1.01 -3.59
C ILE A 172 -16.74 1.72 -2.60
N LEU A 173 -17.46 2.73 -3.06
CA LEU A 173 -18.54 3.36 -2.29
C LEU A 173 -19.88 2.99 -2.91
N THR A 174 -20.86 2.69 -2.07
CA THR A 174 -22.22 2.35 -2.49
C THR A 174 -23.26 3.13 -1.70
N SER A 175 -24.36 3.51 -2.37
CA SER A 175 -25.54 4.10 -1.75
C SER A 175 -26.78 3.69 -2.50
N GLY A 176 -27.64 2.87 -1.91
CA GLY A 176 -28.79 2.26 -2.58
C GLY A 176 -28.34 1.46 -3.82
N LYS A 177 -28.81 1.86 -5.00
CA LYS A 177 -28.45 1.25 -6.28
C LYS A 177 -27.18 1.82 -6.93
N ASN A 178 -26.60 2.85 -6.36
CA ASN A 178 -25.45 3.54 -6.91
C ASN A 178 -24.14 2.93 -6.40
N MET A 179 -23.13 2.91 -7.26
CA MET A 179 -21.77 2.46 -6.94
C MET A 179 -20.77 3.41 -7.60
N VAL A 180 -19.67 3.69 -6.92
CA VAL A 180 -18.55 4.46 -7.46
C VAL A 180 -17.22 3.83 -7.05
N LEU A 181 -16.26 3.83 -7.96
CA LEU A 181 -14.89 3.37 -7.74
C LEU A 181 -14.06 4.54 -7.24
N THR A 182 -13.33 4.35 -6.14
CA THR A 182 -12.49 5.41 -5.56
C THR A 182 -11.15 5.53 -6.29
N PRO A 183 -10.38 6.62 -6.10
CA PRO A 183 -9.01 6.70 -6.57
C PRO A 183 -8.12 5.57 -6.03
N THR A 184 -8.37 5.09 -4.80
CA THR A 184 -7.70 3.91 -4.23
C THR A 184 -7.93 2.66 -5.07
N TYR A 185 -9.16 2.39 -5.53
CA TYR A 185 -9.45 1.26 -6.43
C TYR A 185 -8.58 1.30 -7.68
N TYR A 186 -8.42 2.48 -8.28
CA TYR A 186 -7.63 2.60 -9.50
C TYR A 186 -6.16 2.32 -9.29
N VAL A 187 -5.59 2.64 -8.12
CA VAL A 187 -4.23 2.23 -7.78
C VAL A 187 -4.13 0.71 -7.69
N PHE A 188 -5.05 0.03 -7.02
CA PHE A 188 -5.08 -1.44 -6.98
C PHE A 188 -5.15 -2.03 -8.38
N LYS A 189 -6.01 -1.48 -9.25
CA LYS A 189 -6.14 -1.92 -10.65
C LYS A 189 -4.83 -1.74 -11.42
N MET A 190 -4.18 -0.57 -11.30
CA MET A 190 -2.90 -0.28 -11.97
C MET A 190 -1.78 -1.19 -11.46
N TYR A 191 -1.70 -1.42 -10.15
CA TYR A 191 -0.68 -2.24 -9.52
C TYR A 191 -0.92 -3.76 -9.62
N ASN A 192 -2.08 -4.19 -10.15
CA ASN A 192 -2.39 -5.62 -10.37
C ASN A 192 -1.36 -6.31 -11.28
N VAL A 193 -0.62 -5.58 -12.10
CA VAL A 193 0.47 -6.10 -12.94
C VAL A 193 1.64 -6.65 -12.13
N HIS A 194 1.74 -6.30 -10.84
CA HIS A 194 2.75 -6.81 -9.92
C HIS A 194 2.29 -8.07 -9.15
N GLN A 195 1.01 -8.44 -9.26
CA GLN A 195 0.47 -9.65 -8.64
C GLN A 195 1.08 -10.89 -9.29
N ASP A 196 1.51 -11.85 -8.47
CA ASP A 196 2.18 -13.09 -8.90
C ASP A 196 3.45 -12.87 -9.76
N ALA A 197 4.00 -11.67 -9.74
CA ALA A 197 5.21 -11.29 -10.44
C ALA A 197 6.44 -11.38 -9.51
N THR A 198 7.62 -11.48 -10.12
CA THR A 198 8.88 -11.43 -9.37
C THR A 198 9.33 -10.00 -9.19
N TYR A 199 9.49 -9.56 -7.94
CA TYR A 199 10.02 -8.23 -7.61
C TYR A 199 11.42 -8.03 -8.20
N ILE A 200 11.64 -6.85 -8.79
CA ILE A 200 12.95 -6.40 -9.28
C ILE A 200 13.45 -5.29 -8.35
N PRO A 201 14.54 -5.51 -7.59
CA PRO A 201 15.11 -4.46 -6.76
C PRO A 201 15.49 -3.22 -7.57
N LEU A 202 15.12 -2.04 -7.06
CA LEU A 202 15.44 -0.76 -7.66
C LEU A 202 16.41 0.01 -6.77
N GLU A 203 17.37 0.67 -7.39
CA GLU A 203 18.11 1.76 -6.78
C GLU A 203 17.55 3.09 -7.32
N LEU A 204 16.96 3.88 -6.43
CA LEU A 204 16.31 5.16 -6.77
C LEU A 204 17.04 6.29 -6.09
N ASN A 205 17.54 7.23 -6.89
CA ASN A 205 18.10 8.48 -6.43
C ASN A 205 17.17 9.63 -6.86
N CYS A 206 16.62 10.35 -5.91
CA CYS A 206 15.74 11.49 -6.12
C CYS A 206 15.85 12.50 -4.98
N ASP A 207 15.35 13.69 -5.20
CA ASP A 207 15.28 14.72 -4.19
C ASP A 207 14.37 14.26 -3.03
N MET A 208 14.69 14.77 -1.84
CA MET A 208 13.94 14.52 -0.62
C MET A 208 13.32 15.82 -0.13
N MET A 209 12.07 15.75 0.30
CA MET A 209 11.37 16.88 0.94
C MET A 209 11.27 16.65 2.45
N ASP A 210 11.65 17.68 3.21
CA ASP A 210 11.40 17.72 4.65
C ASP A 210 9.94 18.11 4.89
N VAL A 211 9.25 17.34 5.72
CA VAL A 211 7.87 17.60 6.11
C VAL A 211 7.76 17.71 7.63
N ARG A 212 6.64 18.24 8.12
CA ARG A 212 6.45 18.44 9.56
C ARG A 212 6.67 17.16 10.37
N ASP A 213 6.94 17.29 11.66
CA ASP A 213 7.27 16.21 12.59
C ASP A 213 8.59 15.48 12.24
N ASN A 214 9.55 16.20 11.68
CA ASN A 214 10.89 15.71 11.31
C ASN A 214 10.87 14.51 10.36
N ARG A 215 9.86 14.39 9.52
CA ARG A 215 9.80 13.35 8.49
C ARG A 215 10.43 13.84 7.21
N ARG A 216 10.88 12.89 6.39
CA ARG A 216 11.37 13.15 5.04
C ARG A 216 10.70 12.19 4.05
N ILE A 217 10.32 12.71 2.90
CA ILE A 217 9.72 11.91 1.84
C ILE A 217 10.53 12.07 0.53
N PRO A 218 10.74 10.99 -0.23
CA PRO A 218 11.30 11.11 -1.58
C PRO A 218 10.27 11.74 -2.51
N MET A 219 10.72 12.60 -3.42
CA MET A 219 9.84 13.20 -4.42
C MET A 219 9.30 12.19 -5.43
N VAL A 220 10.01 11.08 -5.63
CA VAL A 220 9.57 9.96 -6.45
C VAL A 220 9.63 8.68 -5.63
N SER A 221 8.62 7.85 -5.76
CA SER A 221 8.63 6.47 -5.27
C SER A 221 8.44 5.53 -6.45
N ALA A 222 8.99 4.32 -6.39
CA ALA A 222 8.87 3.37 -7.49
C ALA A 222 8.98 1.92 -7.03
N THR A 223 8.36 1.04 -7.82
CA THR A 223 8.53 -0.41 -7.75
C THR A 223 8.63 -1.01 -9.14
N ALA A 224 9.28 -2.16 -9.28
CA ALA A 224 9.34 -2.89 -10.54
C ALA A 224 9.18 -4.39 -10.31
N SER A 225 8.62 -5.06 -11.30
CA SER A 225 8.48 -6.52 -11.29
C SER A 225 8.54 -7.10 -12.68
N LYS A 226 8.79 -8.41 -12.74
CA LYS A 226 8.72 -9.22 -13.95
C LYS A 226 7.58 -10.23 -13.79
N ASP A 227 6.60 -10.16 -14.69
CA ASP A 227 5.46 -11.07 -14.68
C ASP A 227 5.86 -12.50 -15.14
N PRO A 228 4.98 -13.50 -14.97
CA PRO A 228 5.25 -14.87 -15.42
C PRO A 228 5.49 -15.01 -16.94
N ASN A 229 5.05 -14.04 -17.75
CA ASN A 229 5.25 -14.00 -19.19
C ASN A 229 6.59 -13.34 -19.58
N GLY A 230 7.34 -12.84 -18.59
CA GLY A 230 8.62 -12.20 -18.79
C GLY A 230 8.56 -10.69 -19.07
N LYS A 231 7.37 -10.07 -19.03
CA LYS A 231 7.21 -8.63 -19.19
C LYS A 231 7.63 -7.90 -17.92
N ILE A 232 8.25 -6.75 -18.09
CA ILE A 232 8.66 -5.89 -16.97
C ILE A 232 7.64 -4.76 -16.82
N HIS A 233 7.16 -4.61 -15.59
CA HIS A 233 6.27 -3.54 -15.19
C HIS A 233 6.98 -2.63 -14.19
N ILE A 234 6.79 -1.32 -14.34
CA ILE A 234 7.35 -0.31 -13.43
C ILE A 234 6.22 0.63 -13.04
N SER A 235 5.97 0.74 -11.74
CA SER A 235 5.06 1.75 -11.19
C SER A 235 5.86 2.83 -10.49
N MET A 236 5.44 4.09 -10.67
CA MET A 236 6.13 5.27 -10.14
C MET A 236 5.10 6.29 -9.66
N SER A 237 5.42 6.96 -8.56
CA SER A 237 4.61 8.03 -7.98
C SER A 237 5.46 9.30 -7.86
N ASN A 238 5.07 10.38 -8.55
CA ASN A 238 5.58 11.73 -8.29
C ASN A 238 4.73 12.38 -7.21
N VAL A 239 5.26 12.50 -6.00
CA VAL A 239 4.54 13.06 -4.85
C VAL A 239 4.58 14.58 -4.80
N ASP A 240 5.40 15.24 -5.63
CA ASP A 240 5.43 16.71 -5.71
C ASP A 240 4.07 17.21 -6.24
N ALA A 241 3.39 18.00 -5.41
CA ALA A 241 2.07 18.52 -5.74
C ALA A 241 2.08 19.58 -6.87
N ASP A 242 3.20 20.21 -7.12
CA ASP A 242 3.32 21.39 -7.98
C ASP A 242 4.20 21.14 -9.21
N ASN A 243 5.24 20.28 -9.11
CA ASN A 243 6.25 20.15 -10.14
C ASN A 243 6.32 18.76 -10.76
N ALA A 244 6.54 18.70 -12.05
CA ALA A 244 6.86 17.46 -12.74
C ALA A 244 8.29 17.00 -12.39
N GLN A 245 8.50 15.68 -12.37
CA GLN A 245 9.80 15.05 -12.13
C GLN A 245 10.29 14.32 -13.38
N GLU A 246 11.54 14.56 -13.77
CA GLU A 246 12.18 13.83 -14.86
C GLU A 246 12.92 12.61 -14.29
N VAL A 247 12.50 11.43 -14.70
CA VAL A 247 13.09 10.17 -14.25
C VAL A 247 13.84 9.52 -15.40
N THR A 248 15.10 9.14 -15.13
CA THR A 248 15.92 8.36 -16.06
C THR A 248 16.11 6.96 -15.47
N ILE A 249 15.73 5.93 -16.22
CA ILE A 249 15.85 4.53 -15.79
C ILE A 249 16.86 3.84 -16.69
N ASN A 250 17.85 3.22 -16.05
CA ASN A 250 18.81 2.35 -16.74
C ASN A 250 18.21 0.94 -16.81
N LEU A 251 17.98 0.45 -18.02
CA LEU A 251 17.37 -0.85 -18.32
C LEU A 251 18.42 -1.96 -18.52
N SER A 252 19.53 -1.94 -17.81
CA SER A 252 20.61 -2.92 -17.95
C SER A 252 20.10 -4.36 -18.03
N GLY A 253 20.45 -5.06 -19.10
CA GLY A 253 20.03 -6.45 -19.34
C GLY A 253 18.62 -6.62 -19.93
N THR A 254 17.91 -5.53 -20.24
CA THR A 254 16.56 -5.56 -20.83
C THR A 254 16.57 -4.93 -22.22
N LYS A 255 15.96 -5.60 -23.21
CA LYS A 255 15.83 -5.11 -24.59
C LYS A 255 14.41 -4.64 -24.85
N ALA A 256 14.00 -3.54 -24.22
CA ALA A 256 12.72 -2.93 -24.50
C ALA A 256 12.84 -1.94 -25.67
N LYS A 257 11.88 -2.00 -26.60
CA LYS A 257 11.78 -1.08 -27.75
C LYS A 257 10.65 -0.07 -27.60
N LYS A 258 9.69 -0.38 -26.76
CA LYS A 258 8.49 0.39 -26.54
C LYS A 258 8.07 0.28 -25.07
N ALA A 259 7.43 1.32 -24.56
CA ALA A 259 6.69 1.27 -23.29
C ALA A 259 5.27 1.74 -23.53
N VAL A 260 4.33 1.12 -22.86
CA VAL A 260 2.94 1.54 -22.79
C VAL A 260 2.56 1.72 -21.34
N GLY A 261 1.71 2.68 -21.03
CA GLY A 261 1.36 2.95 -19.66
C GLY A 261 0.06 3.70 -19.48
N GLU A 262 -0.31 3.84 -18.24
CA GLU A 262 -1.43 4.64 -17.79
C GLU A 262 -1.01 5.52 -16.60
N ILE A 263 -1.73 6.63 -16.43
CA ILE A 263 -1.49 7.63 -15.39
C ILE A 263 -2.77 7.93 -14.64
N LEU A 264 -2.68 7.96 -13.32
CA LEU A 264 -3.69 8.50 -12.42
C LEU A 264 -3.18 9.83 -11.86
N THR A 265 -3.92 10.89 -12.10
CA THR A 265 -3.65 12.24 -11.61
C THR A 265 -4.95 13.06 -11.61
N SER A 266 -4.94 14.21 -10.97
CA SER A 266 -6.05 15.15 -11.01
C SER A 266 -5.56 16.59 -10.86
N THR A 267 -6.46 17.55 -11.05
CA THR A 267 -6.15 18.98 -10.89
C THR A 267 -5.82 19.30 -9.43
N ASN A 268 -6.58 18.76 -8.49
CA ASN A 268 -6.41 19.03 -7.06
C ASN A 268 -6.11 17.74 -6.28
N LEU A 269 -5.37 17.85 -5.20
CA LEU A 269 -5.11 16.74 -4.27
C LEU A 269 -6.37 16.23 -3.58
N THR A 270 -7.37 17.11 -3.42
CA THR A 270 -8.66 16.85 -2.78
C THR A 270 -9.70 16.25 -3.73
N ASP A 271 -9.37 16.07 -5.01
CA ASP A 271 -10.31 15.51 -5.98
C ASP A 271 -10.61 14.03 -5.65
N TYR A 272 -11.87 13.65 -5.79
CA TYR A 272 -12.40 12.32 -5.54
C TYR A 272 -13.53 11.98 -6.50
N ASN A 273 -13.95 10.73 -6.53
CA ASN A 273 -15.11 10.27 -7.28
C ASN A 273 -16.36 10.27 -6.41
N SER A 274 -17.43 10.90 -6.87
CA SER A 274 -18.73 10.92 -6.21
C SER A 274 -19.77 10.19 -7.03
N PHE A 275 -20.96 9.96 -6.47
CA PHE A 275 -22.07 9.36 -7.22
C PHE A 275 -22.55 10.24 -8.38
N GLU A 276 -22.38 11.56 -8.28
CA GLU A 276 -22.71 12.55 -9.30
C GLU A 276 -21.61 12.68 -10.36
N ASN A 277 -20.35 12.46 -9.98
CA ASN A 277 -19.19 12.52 -10.87
C ASN A 277 -18.27 11.29 -10.63
N PRO A 278 -18.65 10.11 -11.09
CA PRO A 278 -17.98 8.85 -10.75
C PRO A 278 -16.62 8.67 -11.43
N ASP A 279 -16.29 9.46 -12.43
CA ASP A 279 -15.08 9.36 -13.26
C ASP A 279 -14.17 10.58 -13.16
N ASN A 280 -14.30 11.37 -12.10
CA ASN A 280 -13.49 12.58 -11.90
C ASN A 280 -12.00 12.30 -11.80
N VAL A 281 -11.64 11.21 -11.11
CA VAL A 281 -10.26 10.75 -10.94
C VAL A 281 -10.18 9.31 -11.43
N LYS A 282 -9.66 9.11 -12.64
CA LYS A 282 -9.48 7.77 -13.22
C LYS A 282 -8.23 7.70 -14.09
N PRO A 283 -7.65 6.51 -14.29
CA PRO A 283 -6.49 6.35 -15.16
C PRO A 283 -6.80 6.70 -16.62
N VAL A 284 -5.81 7.32 -17.26
CA VAL A 284 -5.82 7.59 -18.69
C VAL A 284 -4.51 7.11 -19.32
N PRO A 285 -4.45 6.88 -20.65
CA PRO A 285 -3.22 6.46 -21.32
C PRO A 285 -2.07 7.45 -21.07
N PHE A 286 -0.90 6.94 -20.71
CA PHE A 286 0.31 7.73 -20.48
C PHE A 286 1.26 7.60 -21.68
N LYS A 287 1.76 8.76 -22.20
CA LYS A 287 2.57 8.83 -23.43
C LYS A 287 3.93 9.51 -23.26
N GLU A 288 4.21 10.09 -22.11
CA GLU A 288 5.46 10.84 -21.82
C GLU A 288 6.64 9.90 -21.51
N VAL A 289 6.84 8.89 -22.38
CA VAL A 289 7.88 7.86 -22.24
C VAL A 289 8.73 7.83 -23.49
N LYS A 290 10.06 7.90 -23.33
CA LYS A 290 11.04 7.79 -24.43
C LYS A 290 12.07 6.74 -24.09
N ILE A 291 12.26 5.76 -24.99
CA ILE A 291 13.29 4.73 -24.89
C ILE A 291 14.38 5.04 -25.93
N ASN A 292 15.61 5.07 -25.47
CA ASN A 292 16.78 5.16 -26.33
C ASN A 292 17.82 4.17 -25.86
N LYS A 293 18.00 3.07 -26.59
CA LYS A 293 18.82 1.90 -26.21
C LYS A 293 18.41 1.37 -24.84
N ASP A 294 19.32 1.41 -23.87
CA ASP A 294 19.12 0.91 -22.52
C ASP A 294 18.63 1.99 -21.52
N ILE A 295 18.25 3.16 -22.03
CA ILE A 295 17.79 4.28 -21.20
C ILE A 295 16.33 4.59 -21.50
N LEU A 296 15.52 4.56 -20.47
CA LEU A 296 14.15 5.02 -20.48
C LEU A 296 14.10 6.40 -19.79
N LYS A 297 13.53 7.38 -20.46
CA LYS A 297 13.26 8.70 -19.90
C LYS A 297 11.76 8.93 -19.79
N ILE A 298 11.33 9.36 -18.63
CA ILE A 298 9.93 9.60 -18.29
C ILE A 298 9.82 10.99 -17.66
N LYS A 299 8.84 11.76 -18.08
CA LYS A 299 8.43 12.98 -17.38
C LYS A 299 7.13 12.66 -16.62
N LEU A 300 7.23 12.53 -15.31
CA LEU A 300 6.10 12.33 -14.42
C LEU A 300 5.46 13.69 -14.11
N PRO A 301 4.22 13.95 -14.51
CA PRO A 301 3.52 15.17 -14.11
C PRO A 301 3.47 15.33 -12.59
N ALA A 302 3.23 16.53 -12.09
CA ALA A 302 2.98 16.79 -10.67
C ALA A 302 1.83 15.90 -10.16
N LYS A 303 1.90 15.45 -8.91
CA LYS A 303 0.86 14.64 -8.25
C LYS A 303 0.32 13.52 -9.13
N SER A 304 1.19 12.65 -9.64
CA SER A 304 0.82 11.57 -10.57
C SER A 304 1.33 10.21 -10.12
N ILE A 305 0.54 9.19 -10.40
CA ILE A 305 0.88 7.77 -10.26
C ILE A 305 0.86 7.16 -11.65
N VAL A 306 1.95 6.56 -12.07
CA VAL A 306 2.13 6.02 -13.42
C VAL A 306 2.54 4.57 -13.34
N THR A 307 1.91 3.70 -14.15
CA THR A 307 2.36 2.32 -14.36
C THR A 307 2.66 2.11 -15.83
N ILE A 308 3.82 1.52 -16.12
CA ILE A 308 4.25 1.21 -17.49
C ILE A 308 4.60 -0.27 -17.65
N GLU A 309 4.35 -0.80 -18.82
CA GLU A 309 4.84 -2.10 -19.31
C GLU A 309 5.92 -1.87 -20.36
N LEU A 310 7.05 -2.54 -20.21
CA LEU A 310 8.12 -2.57 -21.21
C LEU A 310 7.85 -3.67 -22.25
N GLN A 311 7.94 -3.30 -23.55
CA GLN A 311 7.67 -4.18 -24.70
C GLN A 311 8.84 -4.25 -25.67
#